data_01ed9b63880be56ed7d82b0bd4c0015c
#
_entry.id   01ed9b63880be56ed7d82b0bd4c0015c
#
_cell.length_a   1.000
_cell.length_b   1.000
_cell.length_c   1.000
_cell.angle_alpha   90.00
_cell.angle_beta   90.00
_cell.angle_gamma   90.00
#
_symmetry.space_group_name_H-M   'P 1'
#
loop_
_entity.id
_entity.type
_entity.pdbx_description
1 polymer ?
#
loop_
_entity_poly.entity_id
_entity_poly.type
_entity_poly.pdbx_seq_one_letter_code
_entity_poly.pdbx_strand_id
1 'polypeptide(L)'
;MSFLVNPFWYASAGCADADANAFLTAAGITDATITSAICTLVTSMKADGTWAKCSAIYPMVGGTATTHKFNLKNPADTNAAFRLSFVGGWTHSANGALPNGTNAYANTFLTPSTTLTLLNTHLSFYSRTSAIGNNQRDIAAYVGGTTPSFSIGTNTGVLISDHYWFTTNRISRSIPNAQGLMLTSRTNDTTHKAFRNGVQLGATDTVSNAGKTMPNISLFLGAANGSPISAYSNKQYAFASIGSGLTDAEAAALYTAVQAFNTTLSRQV
;
A
#
# COMPACT_ATOMS: atom_id res chain seq x y z
N MET A 1 41.03 -8.60 -44.39
CA MET A 1 40.22 -9.38 -43.43
C MET A 1 39.40 -8.38 -42.59
N SER A 2 38.12 -8.31 -42.83
CA SER A 2 37.23 -7.39 -42.08
C SER A 2 36.64 -8.19 -40.91
N PHE A 3 36.93 -7.76 -39.70
CA PHE A 3 36.28 -8.32 -38.51
C PHE A 3 34.90 -7.69 -38.37
N LEU A 4 33.87 -8.48 -38.66
CA LEU A 4 32.49 -8.19 -38.29
C LEU A 4 32.40 -8.22 -36.75
N VAL A 5 32.35 -7.06 -36.15
CA VAL A 5 31.98 -6.94 -34.74
C VAL A 5 30.48 -7.21 -34.67
N ASN A 6 30.12 -8.39 -34.15
CA ASN A 6 28.74 -8.74 -33.87
C ASN A 6 28.24 -7.81 -32.76
N PRO A 7 27.26 -6.91 -33.00
CA PRO A 7 26.70 -6.13 -31.93
C PRO A 7 25.92 -7.09 -31.03
N PHE A 8 26.44 -7.37 -29.86
CA PHE A 8 25.68 -8.02 -28.81
C PHE A 8 24.45 -7.17 -28.55
N TRP A 9 23.35 -7.57 -29.10
CA TRP A 9 22.04 -7.14 -28.62
C TRP A 9 21.93 -7.69 -27.20
N TYR A 10 22.23 -6.86 -26.20
CA TYR A 10 21.67 -7.08 -24.88
C TYR A 10 20.16 -6.88 -25.02
N ALA A 11 19.47 -7.95 -25.39
CA ALA A 11 18.06 -8.03 -25.05
C ALA A 11 18.01 -7.84 -23.54
N SER A 12 17.43 -6.76 -23.07
CA SER A 12 17.13 -6.61 -21.65
C SER A 12 16.43 -7.90 -21.25
N ALA A 13 17.08 -8.70 -20.39
CA ALA A 13 16.47 -9.93 -19.93
C ALA A 13 15.11 -9.53 -19.35
N GLY A 14 14.04 -9.91 -20.05
CA GLY A 14 12.68 -9.67 -19.58
C GLY A 14 12.55 -10.28 -18.19
N CYS A 15 11.65 -9.76 -17.40
CA CYS A 15 11.40 -10.32 -16.08
C CYS A 15 11.09 -11.82 -16.19
N ALA A 16 11.82 -12.67 -15.47
CA ALA A 16 11.54 -14.11 -15.45
C ALA A 16 10.28 -14.45 -14.65
N ASP A 17 9.78 -13.52 -13.81
CA ASP A 17 8.63 -13.75 -12.96
C ASP A 17 7.31 -13.50 -13.71
N ALA A 18 6.42 -14.50 -13.70
CA ALA A 18 5.16 -14.47 -14.44
C ALA A 18 4.18 -13.41 -13.92
N ASP A 19 4.11 -13.18 -12.59
CA ASP A 19 3.19 -12.19 -12.01
C ASP A 19 3.66 -10.77 -12.33
N ALA A 20 4.97 -10.53 -12.27
CA ALA A 20 5.56 -9.26 -12.68
C ALA A 20 5.30 -8.97 -14.16
N ASN A 21 5.49 -9.95 -15.05
CA ASN A 21 5.20 -9.81 -16.48
C ASN A 21 3.73 -9.56 -16.77
N ALA A 22 2.83 -10.26 -16.08
CA ALA A 22 1.39 -10.05 -16.22
C ALA A 22 0.99 -8.60 -15.86
N PHE A 23 1.55 -8.04 -14.78
CA PHE A 23 1.33 -6.65 -14.40
C PHE A 23 1.89 -5.67 -15.43
N LEU A 24 3.15 -5.85 -15.86
CA LEU A 24 3.79 -4.96 -16.83
C LEU A 24 3.01 -4.92 -18.15
N THR A 25 2.54 -6.08 -18.61
CA THR A 25 1.72 -6.21 -19.81
C THR A 25 0.38 -5.51 -19.65
N ALA A 26 -0.35 -5.76 -18.55
CA ALA A 26 -1.65 -5.15 -18.29
C ALA A 26 -1.58 -3.62 -18.15
N ALA A 27 -0.52 -3.12 -17.52
CA ALA A 27 -0.28 -1.70 -17.34
C ALA A 27 0.34 -1.03 -18.58
N GLY A 28 0.72 -1.79 -19.62
CA GLY A 28 1.36 -1.28 -20.83
C GLY A 28 2.74 -0.65 -20.57
N ILE A 29 3.48 -1.17 -19.58
CA ILE A 29 4.78 -0.63 -19.16
C ILE A 29 5.89 -1.33 -19.94
N THR A 30 6.70 -0.53 -20.67
CA THR A 30 7.85 -0.99 -21.45
C THR A 30 9.17 -0.35 -21.00
N ASP A 31 9.14 0.59 -20.07
CA ASP A 31 10.34 1.22 -19.51
C ASP A 31 11.21 0.18 -18.79
N ALA A 32 12.49 0.10 -19.15
CA ALA A 32 13.39 -0.92 -18.64
C ALA A 32 13.69 -0.77 -17.14
N THR A 33 13.73 0.47 -16.63
CA THR A 33 13.96 0.75 -15.21
C THR A 33 12.76 0.31 -14.38
N ILE A 34 11.54 0.63 -14.81
CA ILE A 34 10.31 0.20 -14.15
C ILE A 34 10.17 -1.32 -14.22
N THR A 35 10.47 -1.92 -15.37
CA THR A 35 10.47 -3.38 -15.55
C THR A 35 11.39 -4.05 -14.54
N SER A 36 12.65 -3.61 -14.46
CA SER A 36 13.62 -4.14 -13.49
C SER A 36 13.17 -3.94 -12.04
N ALA A 37 12.62 -2.76 -11.70
CA ALA A 37 12.15 -2.46 -10.37
C ALA A 37 10.97 -3.36 -9.94
N ILE A 38 9.97 -3.56 -10.82
CA ILE A 38 8.82 -4.45 -10.56
C ILE A 38 9.28 -5.90 -10.42
N CYS A 39 10.18 -6.37 -11.28
CA CYS A 39 10.72 -7.73 -11.19
C CYS A 39 11.42 -7.98 -9.87
N THR A 40 12.30 -7.07 -9.48
CA THR A 40 13.04 -7.17 -8.20
C THR A 40 12.07 -7.10 -7.02
N LEU A 41 11.07 -6.22 -7.04
CA LEU A 41 10.05 -6.14 -5.99
C LEU A 41 9.32 -7.48 -5.82
N VAL A 42 8.80 -8.04 -6.92
CA VAL A 42 8.02 -9.28 -6.87
C VAL A 42 8.86 -10.47 -6.43
N THR A 43 10.07 -10.62 -6.98
CA THR A 43 10.97 -11.73 -6.62
C THR A 43 11.44 -11.64 -5.17
N SER A 44 11.77 -10.45 -4.66
CA SER A 44 12.11 -10.25 -3.25
C SER A 44 10.94 -10.57 -2.34
N MET A 45 9.74 -10.04 -2.62
CA MET A 45 8.54 -10.32 -1.83
C MET A 45 8.13 -11.80 -1.85
N LYS A 46 8.41 -12.53 -2.93
CA LYS A 46 8.21 -13.99 -3.00
C LYS A 46 9.24 -14.73 -2.17
N ALA A 47 10.49 -14.32 -2.22
CA ALA A 47 11.59 -14.95 -1.48
C ALA A 47 11.43 -14.81 0.03
N ASP A 48 10.92 -13.68 0.52
CA ASP A 48 10.71 -13.42 1.95
C ASP A 48 9.29 -13.79 2.44
N GLY A 49 8.41 -14.29 1.56
CA GLY A 49 7.05 -14.74 1.87
C GLY A 49 6.01 -13.62 1.96
N THR A 50 6.38 -12.34 1.89
CA THR A 50 5.44 -11.21 2.02
C THR A 50 4.48 -11.10 0.83
N TRP A 51 4.88 -11.61 -0.35
CA TRP A 51 4.00 -11.73 -1.52
C TRP A 51 2.73 -12.52 -1.22
N ALA A 52 2.85 -13.67 -0.55
CA ALA A 52 1.71 -14.52 -0.23
C ALA A 52 0.75 -13.88 0.80
N LYS A 53 1.24 -12.93 1.59
CA LYS A 53 0.45 -12.20 2.59
C LYS A 53 -0.40 -11.08 1.96
N CYS A 54 -0.10 -10.62 0.76
CA CYS A 54 -0.83 -9.51 0.13
C CYS A 54 -2.05 -9.99 -0.67
N SER A 55 -3.19 -9.33 -0.47
CA SER A 55 -4.38 -9.40 -1.32
C SER A 55 -4.34 -8.35 -2.43
N ALA A 56 -3.78 -7.18 -2.15
CA ALA A 56 -3.58 -6.12 -3.11
C ALA A 56 -2.25 -5.41 -2.90
N ILE A 57 -1.58 -5.05 -4.02
CA ILE A 57 -0.34 -4.27 -4.06
C ILE A 57 -0.48 -3.22 -5.17
N TYR A 58 -0.27 -1.95 -4.82
CA TYR A 58 -0.32 -0.82 -5.74
C TYR A 58 1.04 -0.15 -5.82
N PRO A 59 1.89 -0.46 -6.82
CA PRO A 59 3.26 0.04 -6.93
C PRO A 59 3.36 1.47 -7.46
N MET A 60 2.26 2.08 -7.92
CA MET A 60 2.16 3.45 -8.43
C MET A 60 3.26 3.80 -9.45
N VAL A 61 3.37 3.02 -10.53
CA VAL A 61 4.37 3.20 -11.60
C VAL A 61 3.73 3.59 -12.94
N GLY A 62 4.53 4.13 -13.87
CA GLY A 62 4.07 4.54 -15.20
C GLY A 62 3.50 5.96 -15.26
N GLY A 63 3.32 6.65 -14.14
CA GLY A 63 3.06 8.09 -14.06
C GLY A 63 1.67 8.57 -14.47
N THR A 64 0.70 7.68 -14.72
CA THR A 64 -0.67 8.03 -15.12
C THR A 64 -1.73 7.32 -14.29
N ALA A 65 -2.95 7.84 -14.26
CA ALA A 65 -4.08 7.15 -13.63
C ALA A 65 -4.32 5.75 -14.22
N THR A 66 -4.13 5.63 -15.53
CA THR A 66 -4.33 4.38 -16.27
C THR A 66 -3.33 3.30 -15.85
N THR A 67 -2.08 3.65 -15.56
CA THR A 67 -1.05 2.72 -15.12
C THR A 67 -1.10 2.48 -13.61
N HIS A 68 -1.40 3.51 -12.81
CA HIS A 68 -1.46 3.41 -11.34
C HIS A 68 -2.65 2.58 -10.82
N LYS A 69 -3.67 2.34 -11.64
CA LYS A 69 -4.89 1.65 -11.19
C LYS A 69 -4.71 0.16 -10.92
N PHE A 70 -3.69 -0.48 -11.50
CA PHE A 70 -3.57 -1.92 -11.45
C PHE A 70 -3.07 -2.45 -10.10
N ASN A 71 -3.75 -3.50 -9.63
CA ASN A 71 -3.26 -4.32 -8.53
C ASN A 71 -2.21 -5.31 -9.05
N LEU A 72 -0.98 -5.21 -8.54
CA LEU A 72 0.14 -6.07 -8.96
C LEU A 72 -0.13 -7.57 -8.69
N LYS A 73 -0.95 -7.90 -7.69
CA LYS A 73 -1.33 -9.29 -7.35
C LYS A 73 -2.30 -9.90 -8.36
N ASN A 74 -3.15 -9.09 -8.96
CA ASN A 74 -4.10 -9.48 -9.99
C ASN A 74 -4.32 -8.27 -10.91
N PRO A 75 -3.57 -8.15 -12.00
CA PRO A 75 -3.58 -6.95 -12.84
C PRO A 75 -4.75 -6.91 -13.85
N ALA A 76 -5.81 -7.67 -13.65
CA ALA A 76 -7.00 -7.53 -14.45
C ALA A 76 -7.67 -6.16 -14.21
N ASP A 77 -8.13 -5.51 -15.28
CA ASP A 77 -8.81 -4.21 -15.22
C ASP A 77 -10.27 -4.34 -14.81
N THR A 78 -10.51 -4.94 -13.64
CA THR A 78 -11.83 -5.20 -13.09
C THR A 78 -11.92 -4.87 -11.61
N ASN A 79 -13.12 -4.58 -11.12
CA ASN A 79 -13.36 -4.32 -9.71
C ASN A 79 -13.06 -5.57 -8.84
N ALA A 80 -13.35 -6.77 -9.37
CA ALA A 80 -13.07 -8.03 -8.70
C ALA A 80 -11.57 -8.31 -8.51
N ALA A 81 -10.71 -7.68 -9.32
CA ALA A 81 -9.25 -7.73 -9.19
C ALA A 81 -8.71 -6.66 -8.24
N PHE A 82 -9.56 -5.91 -7.57
CA PHE A 82 -9.19 -4.82 -6.66
C PHE A 82 -8.39 -3.70 -7.36
N ARG A 83 -8.73 -3.37 -8.62
CA ARG A 83 -8.14 -2.20 -9.28
C ARG A 83 -8.50 -0.92 -8.53
N LEU A 84 -7.68 0.13 -8.66
CA LEU A 84 -8.05 1.46 -8.15
C LEU A 84 -8.96 2.19 -9.14
N SER A 85 -10.03 2.79 -8.61
CA SER A 85 -10.85 3.77 -9.34
C SER A 85 -10.63 5.15 -8.71
N PHE A 86 -9.90 6.00 -9.41
CA PHE A 86 -9.55 7.35 -8.94
C PHE A 86 -10.72 8.30 -9.12
N VAL A 87 -11.08 9.04 -8.07
CA VAL A 87 -12.13 10.06 -8.03
C VAL A 87 -11.59 11.35 -7.44
N GLY A 88 -12.02 12.49 -7.95
CA GLY A 88 -11.58 13.81 -7.50
C GLY A 88 -10.21 14.23 -8.04
N GLY A 89 -9.59 15.19 -7.39
CA GLY A 89 -8.36 15.84 -7.86
C GLY A 89 -7.10 15.04 -7.51
N TRP A 90 -6.65 14.18 -8.42
CA TRP A 90 -5.38 13.46 -8.32
C TRP A 90 -4.35 14.03 -9.29
N THR A 91 -3.09 14.10 -8.84
CA THR A 91 -1.93 14.32 -9.71
C THR A 91 -1.12 13.03 -9.80
N HIS A 92 -0.94 12.51 -11.02
CA HIS A 92 -0.17 11.31 -11.31
C HIS A 92 1.17 11.68 -11.93
N SER A 93 2.25 11.04 -11.48
CA SER A 93 3.61 11.27 -11.99
C SER A 93 4.48 10.04 -11.81
N ALA A 94 5.72 10.06 -12.32
CA ALA A 94 6.72 9.04 -12.05
C ALA A 94 6.99 8.85 -10.55
N ASN A 95 6.74 9.88 -9.74
CA ASN A 95 6.89 9.87 -8.29
C ASN A 95 5.72 9.20 -7.55
N GLY A 96 4.65 8.83 -8.24
CA GLY A 96 3.46 8.22 -7.66
C GLY A 96 2.20 9.06 -7.83
N ALA A 97 1.18 8.78 -7.01
CA ALA A 97 -0.13 9.41 -7.04
C ALA A 97 -0.33 10.33 -5.84
N LEU A 98 -0.70 11.60 -6.10
CA LEU A 98 -0.91 12.64 -5.09
C LEU A 98 -2.37 13.09 -5.10
N PRO A 99 -3.15 12.82 -4.04
CA PRO A 99 -4.49 13.36 -3.86
C PRO A 99 -4.43 14.82 -3.38
N ASN A 100 -5.46 15.61 -3.70
CA ASN A 100 -5.52 17.04 -3.40
C ASN A 100 -5.88 17.39 -1.94
N GLY A 101 -6.19 16.41 -1.09
CA GLY A 101 -6.53 16.63 0.32
C GLY A 101 -7.95 17.14 0.58
N THR A 102 -8.81 17.25 -0.43
CA THR A 102 -10.15 17.86 -0.29
C THR A 102 -11.30 16.99 -0.80
N ASN A 103 -11.12 16.29 -1.92
CA ASN A 103 -12.16 15.44 -2.52
C ASN A 103 -11.60 14.22 -3.26
N ALA A 104 -10.28 14.00 -3.21
CA ALA A 104 -9.63 12.91 -3.91
C ALA A 104 -9.59 11.64 -3.09
N TYR A 105 -10.04 10.54 -3.67
CA TYR A 105 -9.91 9.17 -3.15
C TYR A 105 -9.81 8.17 -4.29
N ALA A 106 -9.27 6.98 -4.01
CA ALA A 106 -9.31 5.87 -4.95
C ALA A 106 -10.00 4.67 -4.30
N ASN A 107 -11.09 4.20 -4.93
CA ASN A 107 -11.80 3.01 -4.46
C ASN A 107 -11.01 1.77 -4.85
N THR A 108 -10.69 0.92 -3.89
CA THR A 108 -9.98 -0.35 -4.10
C THR A 108 -10.90 -1.50 -4.48
N PHE A 109 -12.22 -1.35 -4.29
CA PHE A 109 -13.23 -2.42 -4.35
C PHE A 109 -12.97 -3.61 -3.41
N LEU A 110 -11.93 -3.55 -2.58
CA LEU A 110 -11.63 -4.54 -1.57
C LEU A 110 -12.48 -4.24 -0.33
N THR A 111 -13.41 -5.13 -0.01
CA THR A 111 -14.25 -5.05 1.18
C THR A 111 -13.61 -5.89 2.30
N PRO A 112 -13.20 -5.28 3.42
CA PRO A 112 -12.49 -5.99 4.48
C PRO A 112 -13.22 -7.22 5.00
N SER A 113 -14.53 -7.12 5.27
CA SER A 113 -15.31 -8.21 5.85
C SER A 113 -15.42 -9.47 4.98
N THR A 114 -15.20 -9.37 3.67
CA THR A 114 -15.27 -10.49 2.72
C THR A 114 -13.91 -10.97 2.25
N THR A 115 -12.87 -10.15 2.39
CA THR A 115 -11.54 -10.43 1.80
C THR A 115 -10.49 -10.70 2.85
N LEU A 116 -10.63 -10.13 4.04
CA LEU A 116 -9.62 -10.17 5.11
C LEU A 116 -10.18 -10.85 6.36
N THR A 117 -9.26 -11.20 7.27
CA THR A 117 -9.60 -11.75 8.60
C THR A 117 -9.24 -10.73 9.66
N LEU A 118 -10.20 -10.28 10.49
CA LEU A 118 -10.01 -9.20 11.46
C LEU A 118 -8.77 -9.35 12.35
N LEU A 119 -8.47 -10.58 12.78
CA LEU A 119 -7.35 -10.87 13.68
C LEU A 119 -6.03 -11.15 12.95
N ASN A 120 -6.02 -11.05 11.62
CA ASN A 120 -4.85 -11.34 10.80
C ASN A 120 -4.85 -10.43 9.57
N THR A 121 -4.40 -9.18 9.71
CA THR A 121 -4.45 -8.15 8.64
C THR A 121 -3.27 -7.21 8.69
N HIS A 122 -2.90 -6.65 7.52
CA HIS A 122 -2.04 -5.48 7.44
C HIS A 122 -2.58 -4.43 6.46
N LEU A 123 -2.23 -3.19 6.73
CA LEU A 123 -2.32 -2.06 5.80
C LEU A 123 -0.96 -1.38 5.73
N SER A 124 -0.50 -1.04 4.54
CA SER A 124 0.72 -0.25 4.38
C SER A 124 0.63 0.75 3.24
N PHE A 125 1.35 1.86 3.37
CA PHE A 125 1.59 2.82 2.30
C PHE A 125 2.99 3.43 2.41
N TYR A 126 3.60 3.73 1.26
CA TYR A 126 4.84 4.50 1.20
C TYR A 126 4.52 5.92 0.76
N SER A 127 4.78 6.87 1.64
CA SER A 127 4.55 8.30 1.41
C SER A 127 5.85 9.02 1.08
N ARG A 128 5.83 9.89 0.06
CA ARG A 128 6.92 10.81 -0.26
C ARG A 128 6.75 12.18 0.39
N THR A 129 5.58 12.46 0.94
CA THR A 129 5.26 13.74 1.60
C THR A 129 5.74 13.73 3.05
N SER A 130 6.48 14.77 3.46
CA SER A 130 6.99 14.88 4.84
C SER A 130 5.92 15.35 5.83
N ALA A 131 4.99 16.19 5.39
CA ALA A 131 3.93 16.73 6.24
C ALA A 131 3.02 15.62 6.79
N ILE A 132 2.81 15.60 8.10
CA ILE A 132 2.01 14.57 8.76
C ILE A 132 0.51 14.76 8.48
N GLY A 133 0.07 16.00 8.38
CA GLY A 133 -1.35 16.33 8.22
C GLY A 133 -2.15 16.13 9.52
N ASN A 134 -3.38 16.65 9.53
CA ASN A 134 -4.30 16.52 10.65
C ASN A 134 -5.49 15.67 10.22
N ASN A 135 -5.83 14.66 11.03
CA ASN A 135 -6.97 13.77 10.85
C ASN A 135 -7.10 13.20 9.41
N GLN A 136 -6.00 12.72 8.84
CA GLN A 136 -5.99 12.12 7.51
C GLN A 136 -6.08 10.60 7.59
N ARG A 137 -6.76 9.99 6.62
CA ARG A 137 -6.78 8.54 6.42
C ARG A 137 -6.16 8.23 5.07
N ASP A 138 -5.15 7.38 5.12
CA ASP A 138 -4.38 6.99 3.93
C ASP A 138 -4.98 5.76 3.27
N ILE A 139 -5.42 4.77 4.08
CA ILE A 139 -6.26 3.65 3.61
C ILE A 139 -7.35 3.43 4.67
N ALA A 140 -8.63 3.51 4.30
CA ALA A 140 -9.68 3.37 5.30
C ALA A 140 -11.05 2.96 4.76
N ALA A 141 -11.77 2.22 5.61
CA ALA A 141 -13.22 2.02 5.57
C ALA A 141 -13.80 2.34 6.96
N TYR A 142 -14.84 3.17 7.02
CA TYR A 142 -15.44 3.64 8.26
C TYR A 142 -16.97 3.72 8.13
N VAL A 143 -17.69 2.83 8.81
CA VAL A 143 -19.14 2.74 8.66
C VAL A 143 -19.92 3.79 9.47
N GLY A 144 -19.23 4.50 10.38
CA GLY A 144 -19.84 5.57 11.19
C GLY A 144 -20.44 5.09 12.53
N GLY A 145 -20.63 6.02 13.49
CA GLY A 145 -21.22 5.73 14.79
C GLY A 145 -20.35 4.83 15.67
N THR A 146 -20.95 3.76 16.20
CA THR A 146 -20.30 2.77 17.08
C THR A 146 -19.74 1.56 16.33
N THR A 147 -19.56 1.63 15.02
CA THR A 147 -19.36 0.49 14.14
C THR A 147 -17.98 0.42 13.50
N PRO A 148 -17.63 -0.71 12.87
CA PRO A 148 -16.24 -1.03 12.63
C PRO A 148 -15.55 0.00 11.75
N SER A 149 -14.32 0.36 12.17
CA SER A 149 -13.34 1.14 11.42
C SER A 149 -12.15 0.24 11.13
N PHE A 150 -11.67 0.25 9.90
CA PHE A 150 -10.43 -0.41 9.51
C PHE A 150 -9.60 0.59 8.73
N SER A 151 -8.50 1.06 9.33
CA SER A 151 -7.76 2.18 8.76
C SER A 151 -6.31 2.23 9.18
N ILE A 152 -5.51 2.89 8.33
CA ILE A 152 -4.21 3.47 8.64
C ILE A 152 -4.20 4.92 8.14
N GLY A 153 -3.58 5.82 8.89
CA GLY A 153 -3.48 7.22 8.51
C GLY A 153 -2.63 8.03 9.48
N THR A 154 -2.72 9.34 9.40
CA THR A 154 -1.96 10.24 10.26
C THR A 154 -2.86 11.28 10.91
N ASN A 155 -2.45 11.72 12.10
CA ASN A 155 -3.08 12.82 12.82
C ASN A 155 -2.01 13.55 13.63
N THR A 156 -1.87 14.83 13.46
CA THR A 156 -0.93 15.75 14.13
C THR A 156 0.21 15.07 14.90
N GLY A 157 1.32 14.76 14.25
CA GLY A 157 2.53 14.18 14.87
C GLY A 157 2.49 12.66 15.09
N VAL A 158 1.42 11.96 14.74
CA VAL A 158 1.28 10.53 14.98
C VAL A 158 0.80 9.75 13.76
N LEU A 159 1.27 8.51 13.64
CA LEU A 159 0.62 7.45 12.86
C LEU A 159 -0.53 6.89 13.68
N ILE A 160 -1.70 6.77 13.06
CA ILE A 160 -2.90 6.17 13.66
C ILE A 160 -3.36 4.97 12.86
N SER A 161 -3.88 3.98 13.57
CA SER A 161 -4.47 2.79 12.96
C SER A 161 -5.64 2.27 13.79
N ASP A 162 -6.73 1.96 13.10
CA ASP A 162 -7.93 1.37 13.67
C ASP A 162 -8.15 -0.01 13.06
N HIS A 163 -8.23 -1.03 13.92
CA HIS A 163 -8.59 -2.39 13.52
C HIS A 163 -9.86 -2.82 14.24
N TYR A 164 -10.90 -2.08 14.16
CA TYR A 164 -12.28 -2.24 14.60
C TYR A 164 -12.93 -0.93 15.09
N TRP A 165 -12.39 -0.24 16.11
CA TRP A 165 -13.00 0.96 16.66
C TRP A 165 -11.96 2.04 16.98
N PHE A 166 -12.25 3.28 16.57
CA PHE A 166 -11.31 4.39 16.68
C PHE A 166 -11.15 4.93 18.12
N THR A 167 -12.03 4.57 19.07
CA THR A 167 -11.97 5.10 20.45
C THR A 167 -11.23 4.16 21.41
N THR A 168 -11.33 2.86 21.24
CA THR A 168 -10.80 1.89 22.22
C THR A 168 -9.67 1.03 21.68
N ASN A 169 -9.60 0.82 20.36
CA ASN A 169 -8.65 -0.09 19.73
C ASN A 169 -7.75 0.64 18.71
N ARG A 170 -7.57 1.96 18.91
CA ARG A 170 -6.70 2.75 18.06
C ARG A 170 -5.26 2.67 18.54
N ILE A 171 -4.36 2.27 17.64
CA ILE A 171 -2.94 2.59 17.78
C ILE A 171 -2.73 4.07 17.45
N SER A 172 -1.95 4.75 18.29
CA SER A 172 -1.44 6.11 18.06
C SER A 172 0.03 6.12 18.43
N ARG A 173 0.92 6.39 17.46
CA ARG A 173 2.39 6.34 17.66
C ARG A 173 3.05 7.57 17.06
N SER A 174 3.89 8.23 17.83
CA SER A 174 4.63 9.41 17.37
C SER A 174 5.52 9.07 16.18
N ILE A 175 5.51 9.95 15.17
CA ILE A 175 6.38 9.89 14.00
C ILE A 175 7.01 11.27 13.74
N PRO A 176 8.27 11.34 13.29
CA PRO A 176 8.94 12.62 13.05
C PRO A 176 8.42 13.32 11.78
N ASN A 177 7.97 12.56 10.82
CA ASN A 177 7.36 13.02 9.57
C ASN A 177 6.57 11.86 8.92
N ALA A 178 5.85 12.13 7.84
CA ALA A 178 5.04 11.13 7.14
C ALA A 178 5.78 10.46 5.96
N GLN A 179 7.08 10.63 5.82
CA GLN A 179 7.88 9.98 4.76
C GLN A 179 8.24 8.54 5.09
N GLY A 180 8.35 7.73 4.03
CA GLY A 180 8.74 6.32 4.09
C GLY A 180 7.56 5.37 4.16
N LEU A 181 7.84 4.10 4.47
CA LEU A 181 6.83 3.06 4.60
C LEU A 181 6.18 3.11 5.98
N MET A 182 4.89 3.38 6.00
CA MET A 182 4.03 3.24 7.18
C MET A 182 3.26 1.93 7.06
N LEU A 183 3.24 1.16 8.14
CA LEU A 183 2.58 -0.14 8.17
C LEU A 183 1.91 -0.36 9.52
N THR A 184 0.74 -0.98 9.50
CA THR A 184 0.09 -1.53 10.67
C THR A 184 -0.22 -3.00 10.42
N SER A 185 -0.02 -3.84 11.42
CA SER A 185 -0.20 -5.29 11.33
C SER A 185 -0.82 -5.84 12.60
N ARG A 186 -1.84 -6.67 12.41
CA ARG A 186 -2.41 -7.52 13.43
C ARG A 186 -2.19 -8.97 13.01
N THR A 187 -1.55 -9.77 13.86
CA THR A 187 -1.22 -11.18 13.58
C THR A 187 -2.05 -12.18 14.40
N ASN A 188 -2.71 -11.70 15.46
CA ASN A 188 -3.67 -12.45 16.26
C ASN A 188 -4.55 -11.47 17.07
N ASP A 189 -5.37 -12.00 17.99
CA ASP A 189 -6.31 -11.23 18.77
C ASP A 189 -5.67 -10.13 19.63
N THR A 190 -4.51 -10.38 20.20
CA THR A 190 -3.83 -9.48 21.15
C THR A 190 -2.49 -8.96 20.63
N THR A 191 -2.22 -9.05 19.33
CA THR A 191 -0.97 -8.55 18.74
C THR A 191 -1.27 -7.61 17.57
N HIS A 192 -1.36 -6.31 17.87
CA HIS A 192 -1.49 -5.25 16.89
C HIS A 192 -0.31 -4.28 17.03
N LYS A 193 0.41 -4.05 15.94
CA LYS A 193 1.64 -3.27 15.89
C LYS A 193 1.59 -2.23 14.77
N ALA A 194 2.29 -1.13 14.98
CA ALA A 194 2.57 -0.13 13.96
C ALA A 194 4.07 -0.09 13.68
N PHE A 195 4.43 0.13 12.41
CA PHE A 195 5.83 0.19 11.96
C PHE A 195 6.04 1.42 11.09
N ARG A 196 7.25 1.94 11.13
CA ARG A 196 7.77 2.89 10.16
C ARG A 196 9.11 2.41 9.66
N ASN A 197 9.26 2.30 8.35
CA ASN A 197 10.50 1.84 7.70
C ASN A 197 10.99 0.50 8.28
N GLY A 198 10.08 -0.46 8.44
CA GLY A 198 10.38 -1.79 8.97
C GLY A 198 10.63 -1.88 10.48
N VAL A 199 10.65 -0.76 11.21
CA VAL A 199 10.89 -0.71 12.64
C VAL A 199 9.59 -0.47 13.40
N GLN A 200 9.33 -1.29 14.43
CA GLN A 200 8.13 -1.13 15.27
C GLN A 200 8.14 0.22 16.00
N LEU A 201 7.00 0.88 15.99
CA LEU A 201 6.74 2.13 16.70
C LEU A 201 6.07 1.83 18.05
N GLY A 202 6.82 2.04 19.14
CA GLY A 202 6.31 1.87 20.50
C GLY A 202 5.92 0.43 20.86
N ALA A 203 5.10 0.26 21.88
CA ALA A 203 4.68 -1.05 22.35
C ALA A 203 3.62 -1.71 21.47
N THR A 204 3.56 -3.04 21.51
CA THR A 204 2.44 -3.82 20.94
C THR A 204 1.14 -3.44 21.65
N ASP A 205 0.08 -3.22 20.88
CA ASP A 205 -1.27 -3.10 21.42
C ASP A 205 -1.86 -4.49 21.62
N THR A 206 -2.35 -4.76 22.81
CA THR A 206 -2.86 -6.06 23.23
C THR A 206 -4.38 -6.08 23.42
N VAL A 207 -5.08 -5.04 22.96
CA VAL A 207 -6.55 -4.98 23.06
C VAL A 207 -7.18 -6.04 22.15
N SER A 208 -8.01 -6.89 22.77
CA SER A 208 -8.72 -7.96 22.06
C SER A 208 -9.77 -7.42 21.09
N ASN A 209 -9.80 -8.02 19.91
CA ASN A 209 -10.87 -7.84 18.92
C ASN A 209 -11.70 -9.11 18.68
N ALA A 210 -11.56 -10.12 19.56
CA ALA A 210 -12.35 -11.35 19.45
C ALA A 210 -13.86 -11.03 19.42
N GLY A 211 -14.59 -11.69 18.51
CA GLY A 211 -16.04 -11.48 18.35
C GLY A 211 -16.42 -10.15 17.69
N LYS A 212 -15.46 -9.33 17.25
CA LYS A 212 -15.72 -8.09 16.51
C LYS A 212 -15.85 -8.36 15.01
N THR A 213 -16.29 -7.35 14.27
CA THR A 213 -16.52 -7.44 12.82
C THR A 213 -15.68 -6.41 12.07
N MET A 214 -15.47 -6.64 10.79
CA MET A 214 -14.83 -5.68 9.87
C MET A 214 -15.88 -4.88 9.09
N PRO A 215 -15.51 -3.68 8.56
CA PRO A 215 -16.40 -2.90 7.69
C PRO A 215 -16.84 -3.72 6.48
N ASN A 216 -18.14 -3.65 6.14
CA ASN A 216 -18.73 -4.23 4.93
C ASN A 216 -18.89 -3.18 3.83
N ILE A 217 -17.88 -2.34 3.67
CA ILE A 217 -17.73 -1.36 2.58
C ILE A 217 -16.28 -1.39 2.13
N SER A 218 -16.02 -1.00 0.87
CA SER A 218 -14.67 -1.06 0.32
C SER A 218 -13.70 -0.08 0.99
N LEU A 219 -12.42 -0.46 1.06
CA LEU A 219 -11.34 0.44 1.45
C LEU A 219 -11.14 1.51 0.38
N PHE A 220 -10.94 2.75 0.80
CA PHE A 220 -10.45 3.82 -0.06
C PHE A 220 -8.99 4.11 0.26
N LEU A 221 -8.19 4.40 -0.78
CA LEU A 221 -6.87 5.02 -0.68
C LEU A 221 -7.05 6.54 -0.78
N GLY A 222 -6.45 7.28 0.15
CA GLY A 222 -6.46 8.75 0.16
C GLY A 222 -7.63 9.40 0.89
N ALA A 223 -8.56 8.62 1.43
CA ALA A 223 -9.65 9.12 2.28
C ALA A 223 -10.26 8.00 3.13
N ALA A 224 -11.10 8.35 4.09
CA ALA A 224 -12.00 7.42 4.76
C ALA A 224 -13.27 7.21 3.93
N ASN A 225 -13.49 5.95 3.48
CA ASN A 225 -14.79 5.56 2.95
C ASN A 225 -15.79 5.51 4.09
N GLY A 226 -16.72 6.45 4.11
CA GLY A 226 -17.75 6.60 5.12
C GLY A 226 -18.95 7.37 4.56
N SER A 227 -19.91 7.65 5.42
CA SER A 227 -21.07 8.48 5.07
C SER A 227 -21.13 9.68 6.03
N PRO A 228 -20.64 10.86 5.60
CA PRO A 228 -19.99 11.18 4.31
C PRO A 228 -18.53 10.68 4.20
N ILE A 229 -17.97 10.66 2.98
CA ILE A 229 -16.54 10.46 2.74
C ILE A 229 -15.79 11.63 3.42
N SER A 230 -14.68 11.32 4.11
CA SER A 230 -14.00 12.30 4.96
C SER A 230 -12.51 12.01 5.13
N ALA A 231 -11.82 12.84 5.93
CA ALA A 231 -10.43 12.63 6.32
C ALA A 231 -9.48 12.46 5.12
N TYR A 232 -9.67 13.29 4.09
CA TYR A 232 -8.88 13.26 2.86
C TYR A 232 -7.40 13.49 3.13
N SER A 233 -6.57 12.64 2.51
CA SER A 233 -5.11 12.74 2.57
C SER A 233 -4.57 13.61 1.43
N ASN A 234 -3.42 14.23 1.68
CA ASN A 234 -2.63 14.97 0.69
C ASN A 234 -1.21 14.40 0.55
N LYS A 235 -1.03 13.10 0.86
CA LYS A 235 0.26 12.43 0.74
C LYS A 235 0.47 11.83 -0.64
N GLN A 236 1.67 11.99 -1.20
CA GLN A 236 2.06 11.34 -2.44
C GLN A 236 2.39 9.87 -2.17
N TYR A 237 1.57 8.98 -2.69
CA TYR A 237 1.75 7.53 -2.55
C TYR A 237 2.66 6.99 -3.65
N ALA A 238 3.75 6.32 -3.26
CA ALA A 238 4.65 5.60 -4.16
C ALA A 238 4.45 4.08 -4.10
N PHE A 239 3.76 3.59 -3.07
CA PHE A 239 3.39 2.18 -2.90
C PHE A 239 2.26 2.08 -1.87
N ALA A 240 1.42 1.03 -2.00
CA ALA A 240 0.48 0.62 -0.95
C ALA A 240 0.26 -0.89 -1.00
N SER A 241 0.01 -1.53 0.15
CA SER A 241 -0.40 -2.93 0.23
C SER A 241 -1.46 -3.17 1.30
N ILE A 242 -2.27 -4.21 1.06
CA ILE A 242 -3.36 -4.67 1.91
C ILE A 242 -3.31 -6.20 1.93
N GLY A 243 -3.44 -6.81 3.10
CA GLY A 243 -3.46 -8.27 3.18
C GLY A 243 -3.48 -8.83 4.59
N SER A 244 -2.98 -10.07 4.76
CA SER A 244 -2.83 -10.76 6.03
C SER A 244 -1.74 -10.12 6.88
N GLY A 245 -1.80 -10.32 8.19
CA GLY A 245 -0.84 -9.77 9.15
C GLY A 245 0.61 -10.19 8.88
N LEU A 246 1.51 -9.28 9.13
CA LEU A 246 2.95 -9.46 9.01
C LEU A 246 3.60 -9.52 10.38
N THR A 247 4.51 -10.44 10.59
CA THR A 247 5.42 -10.48 11.74
C THR A 247 6.42 -9.33 11.65
N ASP A 248 7.21 -9.12 12.72
CA ASP A 248 8.25 -8.09 12.73
C ASP A 248 9.28 -8.31 11.61
N ALA A 249 9.68 -9.56 11.38
CA ALA A 249 10.61 -9.94 10.31
C ALA A 249 10.01 -9.68 8.92
N GLU A 250 8.75 -10.05 8.69
CA GLU A 250 8.04 -9.80 7.42
C GLU A 250 7.80 -8.29 7.19
N ALA A 251 7.53 -7.51 8.25
CA ALA A 251 7.40 -6.06 8.14
C ALA A 251 8.73 -5.39 7.74
N ALA A 252 9.85 -5.85 8.30
CA ALA A 252 11.19 -5.40 7.93
C ALA A 252 11.57 -5.82 6.51
N ALA A 253 11.24 -7.05 6.10
CA ALA A 253 11.48 -7.56 4.75
C ALA A 253 10.67 -6.78 3.70
N LEU A 254 9.37 -6.55 3.95
CA LEU A 254 8.54 -5.71 3.08
C LEU A 254 9.12 -4.30 2.93
N TYR A 255 9.59 -3.68 4.02
CA TYR A 255 10.26 -2.37 3.92
C TYR A 255 11.50 -2.45 3.04
N THR A 256 12.36 -3.45 3.23
CA THR A 256 13.58 -3.62 2.42
C THR A 256 13.26 -3.73 0.93
N ALA A 257 12.27 -4.55 0.56
CA ALA A 257 11.84 -4.72 -0.82
C ALA A 257 11.26 -3.41 -1.41
N VAL A 258 10.38 -2.73 -0.65
CA VAL A 258 9.76 -1.47 -1.09
C VAL A 258 10.76 -0.33 -1.16
N GLN A 259 11.73 -0.26 -0.24
CA GLN A 259 12.79 0.76 -0.27
C GLN A 259 13.71 0.56 -1.48
N ALA A 260 14.15 -0.67 -1.75
CA ALA A 260 14.95 -1.01 -2.93
C ALA A 260 14.20 -0.65 -4.23
N PHE A 261 12.91 -1.01 -4.30
CA PHE A 261 12.03 -0.65 -5.40
C PHE A 261 11.96 0.87 -5.64
N ASN A 262 11.74 1.67 -4.59
CA ASN A 262 11.71 3.12 -4.72
C ASN A 262 13.09 3.72 -5.02
N THR A 263 14.19 3.10 -4.54
CA THR A 263 15.57 3.51 -4.86
C THR A 263 15.87 3.32 -6.35
N THR A 264 15.54 2.15 -6.92
CA THR A 264 15.69 1.89 -8.37
C THR A 264 14.94 2.93 -9.20
N LEU A 265 13.79 3.40 -8.75
CA LEU A 265 12.98 4.43 -9.42
C LEU A 265 13.38 5.87 -9.06
N SER A 266 14.46 6.09 -8.29
CA SER A 266 14.93 7.42 -7.83
C SER A 266 13.86 8.23 -7.11
N ARG A 267 12.98 7.58 -6.35
CA ARG A 267 11.86 8.23 -5.64
C ARG A 267 11.76 7.87 -4.15
N GLN A 268 12.80 7.23 -3.59
CA GLN A 268 12.93 6.97 -2.15
C GLN A 268 13.02 8.27 -1.34
N VAL A 269 12.61 8.21 -0.08
CA VAL A 269 12.69 9.27 0.93
C VAL A 269 13.03 8.69 2.30
#